data_b3925fe653970e326664723cbf16eda9
#
_entry.id   b3925fe653970e326664723cbf16eda9
#
_cell.length_a   1.000
_cell.length_b   1.000
_cell.length_c   1.000
_cell.angle_alpha   90.00
_cell.angle_beta   90.00
_cell.angle_gamma   90.00
#
_symmetry.space_group_name_H-M   'P 1'
#
loop_
_entity.id
_entity.type
_entity.pdbx_description
1 polymer ?
#
loop_
_entity_poly.entity_id
_entity_poly.type
_entity_poly.pdbx_seq_one_letter_code
_entity_poly.pdbx_strand_id
1 'polypeptide(L)'
;MEVPALPLSRLQLLTQSPSITRLSAFVALMKPRVMLLAVFTAVVGLVIAPGHLDPFLGSIAVLAIAAGAGAAGVLNMWYDADIDAVMTRTARRPIPRGTISRAEALAFGLVLACSAVAVLALALNVKAAALLAFTIFFYVVVYTVWLKRQTPQNIVIGGAAGALPPVIGWAAATGEVGLEPLILFLIIFLWTPPHFWALSLNRSDEYARAGVPMLPVVAGKGATTRQILVYSVLLVPISLLPWALGFVGAIYAATAAICGAIFVVLAFRLRSSSDTDRRDASRLFVFSIFYLFLLFAALLADHSGAPSSSTLSSRGARTGTAFVEVERLTCPVRTGCSFTSVRAGKV
;
A
#
# COMPACT_ATOMS: atom_id res chain seq x y z
N MET A 1 -54.78 27.43 10.61
CA MET A 1 -54.00 26.43 9.85
C MET A 1 -52.54 26.72 10.09
N GLU A 2 -51.93 26.01 11.01
CA GLU A 2 -50.48 26.11 11.22
C GLU A 2 -49.73 25.27 10.17
N VAL A 3 -48.88 25.93 9.42
CA VAL A 3 -47.98 25.25 8.48
C VAL A 3 -46.89 24.54 9.29
N PRO A 4 -46.73 23.22 9.24
CA PRO A 4 -45.72 22.52 10.00
C PRO A 4 -44.33 22.99 9.57
N ALA A 5 -43.50 23.46 10.50
CA ALA A 5 -42.12 23.85 10.28
C ALA A 5 -41.32 22.62 9.77
N LEU A 6 -40.68 22.77 8.64
CA LEU A 6 -39.79 21.73 8.05
C LEU A 6 -38.61 21.46 9.00
N PRO A 7 -38.30 20.22 9.28
CA PRO A 7 -37.14 19.86 10.12
C PRO A 7 -35.85 20.47 9.59
N LEU A 8 -35.01 21.02 10.50
CA LEU A 8 -33.74 21.70 10.17
C LEU A 8 -32.80 20.86 9.23
N SER A 9 -32.88 19.52 9.26
CA SER A 9 -32.17 18.61 8.36
C SER A 9 -32.58 18.75 6.88
N ARG A 10 -33.87 19.13 6.61
CA ARG A 10 -34.33 19.39 5.23
C ARG A 10 -33.92 20.77 4.74
N LEU A 11 -33.87 21.78 5.63
CA LEU A 11 -33.35 23.10 5.29
C LEU A 11 -31.86 23.09 4.93
N GLN A 12 -31.05 22.28 5.61
CA GLN A 12 -29.62 22.12 5.29
C GLN A 12 -29.38 21.43 3.94
N LEU A 13 -30.27 20.54 3.49
CA LEU A 13 -30.20 19.91 2.18
C LEU A 13 -30.56 20.86 1.03
N LEU A 14 -31.37 21.90 1.30
CA LEU A 14 -31.78 22.89 0.30
C LEU A 14 -30.76 24.02 0.10
N THR A 15 -29.80 24.17 1.04
CA THR A 15 -28.78 25.24 0.99
C THR A 15 -27.45 24.82 0.36
N GLN A 16 -27.24 23.51 0.09
CA GLN A 16 -26.04 23.07 -0.65
C GLN A 16 -26.25 23.27 -2.16
N SER A 17 -25.35 24.01 -2.80
CA SER A 17 -25.39 24.16 -4.24
C SER A 17 -25.26 22.81 -4.93
N PRO A 18 -26.01 22.50 -6.01
CA PRO A 18 -25.96 21.24 -6.74
C PRO A 18 -24.54 20.87 -7.20
N SER A 19 -23.70 21.86 -7.49
CA SER A 19 -22.30 21.69 -7.89
C SER A 19 -21.41 21.17 -6.76
N ILE A 20 -21.57 21.66 -5.51
CA ILE A 20 -20.80 21.17 -4.36
C ILE A 20 -21.18 19.72 -4.05
N THR A 21 -22.45 19.37 -4.16
CA THR A 21 -22.93 18.00 -3.94
C THR A 21 -22.35 17.04 -4.99
N ARG A 22 -22.25 17.46 -6.25
CA ARG A 22 -21.64 16.65 -7.32
C ARG A 22 -20.13 16.49 -7.15
N LEU A 23 -19.39 17.55 -6.82
CA LEU A 23 -17.96 17.49 -6.57
C LEU A 23 -17.64 16.52 -5.42
N SER A 24 -18.37 16.62 -4.31
CA SER A 24 -18.20 15.70 -3.19
C SER A 24 -18.49 14.24 -3.56
N ALA A 25 -19.42 14.01 -4.50
CA ALA A 25 -19.72 12.68 -5.02
C ALA A 25 -18.55 12.10 -5.85
N PHE A 26 -17.90 12.90 -6.72
CA PHE A 26 -16.70 12.48 -7.44
C PHE A 26 -15.53 12.16 -6.47
N VAL A 27 -15.30 12.99 -5.46
CA VAL A 27 -14.30 12.71 -4.41
C VAL A 27 -14.65 11.42 -3.66
N ALA A 28 -15.93 11.17 -3.37
CA ALA A 28 -16.36 9.94 -2.70
C ALA A 28 -16.11 8.68 -3.55
N LEU A 29 -16.17 8.77 -4.90
CA LEU A 29 -15.81 7.68 -5.80
C LEU A 29 -14.34 7.28 -5.68
N MET A 30 -13.44 8.22 -5.39
CA MET A 30 -12.01 7.95 -5.20
C MET A 30 -11.70 7.18 -3.90
N LYS A 31 -12.64 7.04 -2.98
CA LYS A 31 -12.49 6.34 -1.68
C LYS A 31 -11.33 6.88 -0.81
N PRO A 32 -11.20 8.17 -0.54
CA PRO A 32 -10.00 8.76 0.08
C PRO A 32 -9.61 8.09 1.40
N ARG A 33 -10.58 7.74 2.25
CA ARG A 33 -10.31 7.06 3.54
C ARG A 33 -9.65 5.70 3.40
N VAL A 34 -10.00 4.96 2.34
CA VAL A 34 -9.43 3.62 2.07
C VAL A 34 -8.02 3.75 1.50
N MET A 35 -7.78 4.82 0.72
CA MET A 35 -6.49 5.04 0.06
C MET A 35 -5.41 5.61 0.97
N LEU A 36 -5.77 6.21 2.11
CA LEU A 36 -4.82 6.87 3.01
C LEU A 36 -3.63 5.96 3.37
N LEU A 37 -3.89 4.72 3.74
CA LEU A 37 -2.84 3.78 4.11
C LEU A 37 -1.96 3.39 2.91
N ALA A 38 -2.55 3.19 1.73
CA ALA A 38 -1.80 2.87 0.51
C ALA A 38 -0.92 4.06 0.07
N VAL A 39 -1.45 5.28 0.11
CA VAL A 39 -0.67 6.50 -0.17
C VAL A 39 0.43 6.68 0.87
N PHE A 40 0.16 6.44 2.14
CA PHE A 40 1.17 6.48 3.20
C PHE A 40 2.31 5.48 2.93
N THR A 41 2.00 4.24 2.55
CA THR A 41 3.05 3.26 2.22
C THR A 41 3.85 3.66 0.98
N ALA A 42 3.22 4.33 -0.01
CA ALA A 42 3.94 4.88 -1.15
C ALA A 42 4.90 6.02 -0.75
N VAL A 43 4.46 6.92 0.15
CA VAL A 43 5.30 7.97 0.72
C VAL A 43 6.50 7.35 1.44
N VAL A 44 6.27 6.32 2.26
CA VAL A 44 7.37 5.62 2.95
C VAL A 44 8.35 5.03 1.94
N GLY A 45 7.86 4.30 0.93
CA GLY A 45 8.71 3.72 -0.10
C GLY A 45 9.53 4.77 -0.87
N LEU A 46 8.95 5.95 -1.11
CA LEU A 46 9.64 7.07 -1.76
C LEU A 46 10.71 7.69 -0.85
N VAL A 47 10.41 7.89 0.44
CA VAL A 47 11.30 8.58 1.39
C VAL A 47 12.50 7.72 1.79
N ILE A 48 12.31 6.40 1.99
CA ILE A 48 13.39 5.49 2.38
C ILE A 48 14.24 5.01 1.20
N ALA A 49 13.83 5.32 -0.04
CA ALA A 49 14.60 4.99 -1.22
C ALA A 49 15.95 5.73 -1.23
N PRO A 50 17.06 5.08 -1.67
CA PRO A 50 18.36 5.73 -1.73
C PRO A 50 18.37 6.88 -2.75
N GLY A 51 19.10 7.95 -2.45
CA GLY A 51 19.22 9.13 -3.30
C GLY A 51 18.45 10.33 -2.77
N HIS A 52 18.52 11.43 -3.50
CA HIS A 52 17.83 12.68 -3.19
C HIS A 52 16.85 13.01 -4.30
N LEU A 53 15.58 12.81 -4.06
CA LEU A 53 14.52 13.32 -4.93
C LEU A 53 14.14 14.73 -4.44
N ASP A 54 14.06 15.66 -5.36
CA ASP A 54 13.56 17.01 -5.08
C ASP A 54 12.16 16.92 -4.41
N PRO A 55 11.91 17.65 -3.29
CA PRO A 55 10.65 17.57 -2.57
C PRO A 55 9.42 17.95 -3.41
N PHE A 56 9.59 18.83 -4.39
CA PHE A 56 8.51 19.19 -5.30
C PHE A 56 8.17 18.02 -6.23
N LEU A 57 9.17 17.36 -6.82
CA LEU A 57 8.97 16.14 -7.62
C LEU A 57 8.43 15.00 -6.79
N GLY A 58 8.89 14.84 -5.54
CA GLY A 58 8.33 13.88 -4.58
C GLY A 58 6.84 14.11 -4.32
N SER A 59 6.43 15.37 -4.17
CA SER A 59 5.01 15.73 -4.00
C SER A 59 4.19 15.40 -5.24
N ILE A 60 4.72 15.65 -6.44
CA ILE A 60 4.08 15.26 -7.70
C ILE A 60 3.92 13.74 -7.78
N ALA A 61 4.95 12.96 -7.40
CA ALA A 61 4.88 11.51 -7.37
C ALA A 61 3.76 11.00 -6.46
N VAL A 62 3.68 11.52 -5.23
CA VAL A 62 2.65 11.13 -4.24
C VAL A 62 1.24 11.48 -4.75
N LEU A 63 1.05 12.68 -5.32
CA LEU A 63 -0.24 13.09 -5.88
C LEU A 63 -0.64 12.23 -7.08
N ALA A 64 0.30 11.91 -7.98
CA ALA A 64 0.03 11.03 -9.11
C ALA A 64 -0.33 9.59 -8.66
N ILE A 65 0.40 9.03 -7.68
CA ILE A 65 0.09 7.72 -7.10
C ILE A 65 -1.29 7.75 -6.43
N ALA A 66 -1.61 8.80 -5.67
CA ALA A 66 -2.92 8.95 -5.03
C ALA A 66 -4.05 9.08 -6.06
N ALA A 67 -3.83 9.85 -7.13
CA ALA A 67 -4.79 9.99 -8.23
C ALA A 67 -5.01 8.65 -8.96
N GLY A 68 -3.94 7.89 -9.25
CA GLY A 68 -4.03 6.57 -9.86
C GLY A 68 -4.76 5.55 -8.99
N ALA A 69 -4.48 5.52 -7.67
CA ALA A 69 -5.22 4.69 -6.73
C ALA A 69 -6.70 5.11 -6.66
N GLY A 70 -6.99 6.41 -6.70
CA GLY A 70 -8.34 6.95 -6.79
C GLY A 70 -9.05 6.51 -8.06
N ALA A 71 -8.38 6.61 -9.21
CA ALA A 71 -8.90 6.16 -10.49
C ALA A 71 -9.29 4.68 -10.47
N ALA A 72 -8.41 3.83 -9.93
CA ALA A 72 -8.71 2.41 -9.72
C ALA A 72 -9.94 2.21 -8.84
N GLY A 73 -10.09 3.01 -7.77
CA GLY A 73 -11.27 3.03 -6.90
C GLY A 73 -12.56 3.41 -7.63
N VAL A 74 -12.51 4.45 -8.49
CA VAL A 74 -13.64 4.90 -9.32
C VAL A 74 -14.06 3.82 -10.30
N LEU A 75 -13.10 3.26 -11.06
CA LEU A 75 -13.36 2.21 -12.06
C LEU A 75 -13.89 0.92 -11.41
N ASN A 76 -13.43 0.58 -10.21
CA ASN A 76 -14.01 -0.51 -9.44
C ASN A 76 -15.47 -0.23 -9.06
N MET A 77 -15.81 0.98 -8.57
CA MET A 77 -17.21 1.31 -8.27
C MET A 77 -18.09 1.37 -9.51
N TRP A 78 -17.53 1.80 -10.64
CA TRP A 78 -18.23 1.77 -11.92
C TRP A 78 -18.64 0.36 -12.33
N TYR A 79 -17.70 -0.60 -12.22
CA TYR A 79 -17.96 -1.98 -12.60
C TYR A 79 -18.87 -2.69 -11.60
N ASP A 80 -18.65 -2.49 -10.30
CA ASP A 80 -19.35 -3.14 -9.19
C ASP A 80 -20.69 -2.46 -8.83
N ALA A 81 -21.23 -1.55 -9.63
CA ALA A 81 -22.42 -0.78 -9.28
C ALA A 81 -23.65 -1.66 -8.99
N ASP A 82 -23.78 -2.82 -9.63
CA ASP A 82 -24.80 -3.84 -9.40
C ASP A 82 -24.64 -4.51 -8.02
N ILE A 83 -23.43 -4.98 -7.68
CA ILE A 83 -23.08 -5.54 -6.38
C ILE A 83 -23.31 -4.50 -5.27
N ASP A 84 -22.86 -3.27 -5.52
CA ASP A 84 -22.95 -2.16 -4.59
C ASP A 84 -24.41 -1.79 -4.25
N ALA A 85 -25.32 -1.93 -5.21
CA ALA A 85 -26.74 -1.67 -4.99
C ALA A 85 -27.40 -2.68 -4.03
N VAL A 86 -26.93 -3.93 -4.01
CA VAL A 86 -27.48 -5.01 -3.17
C VAL A 86 -26.94 -4.97 -1.73
N MET A 87 -25.69 -4.51 -1.55
CA MET A 87 -25.04 -4.49 -0.23
C MET A 87 -25.43 -3.24 0.57
N THR A 88 -25.93 -3.40 1.79
CA THR A 88 -26.41 -2.31 2.67
C THR A 88 -25.39 -1.18 2.85
N ARG A 89 -24.11 -1.53 2.98
CA ARG A 89 -23.02 -0.57 3.17
C ARG A 89 -22.75 0.27 1.94
N THR A 90 -22.90 -0.29 0.76
CA THR A 90 -22.47 0.33 -0.51
C THR A 90 -23.63 0.86 -1.35
N ALA A 91 -24.86 0.51 -1.04
CA ALA A 91 -26.08 1.03 -1.71
C ALA A 91 -26.20 2.57 -1.65
N ARG A 92 -25.52 3.20 -0.66
CA ARG A 92 -25.47 4.67 -0.54
C ARG A 92 -24.35 5.34 -1.34
N ARG A 93 -23.58 4.59 -2.13
CA ARG A 93 -22.53 5.14 -3.00
C ARG A 93 -23.12 6.00 -4.12
N PRO A 94 -22.33 6.94 -4.72
CA PRO A 94 -22.85 7.88 -5.71
C PRO A 94 -23.50 7.23 -6.93
N ILE A 95 -22.95 6.11 -7.44
CA ILE A 95 -23.49 5.43 -8.64
C ILE A 95 -24.81 4.69 -8.33
N PRO A 96 -24.92 3.82 -7.31
CA PRO A 96 -26.18 3.20 -6.94
C PRO A 96 -27.29 4.19 -6.59
N ARG A 97 -26.92 5.35 -6.02
CA ARG A 97 -27.89 6.44 -5.71
C ARG A 97 -28.30 7.27 -6.91
N GLY A 98 -27.69 7.08 -8.09
CA GLY A 98 -27.94 7.89 -9.27
C GLY A 98 -27.39 9.32 -9.20
N THR A 99 -26.54 9.67 -8.20
CA THR A 99 -25.92 11.01 -8.09
C THR A 99 -24.90 11.23 -9.22
N ILE A 100 -24.17 10.19 -9.60
CA ILE A 100 -23.23 10.14 -10.73
C ILE A 100 -23.66 8.97 -11.63
N SER A 101 -23.78 9.23 -12.92
CA SER A 101 -24.09 8.19 -13.91
C SER A 101 -22.90 7.24 -14.13
N ARG A 102 -23.16 6.03 -14.62
CA ARG A 102 -22.10 5.07 -14.96
C ARG A 102 -21.14 5.62 -16.03
N ALA A 103 -21.66 6.37 -17.01
CA ALA A 103 -20.84 6.97 -18.07
C ALA A 103 -19.90 8.05 -17.53
N GLU A 104 -20.40 8.93 -16.65
CA GLU A 104 -19.58 9.95 -15.98
C GLU A 104 -18.50 9.32 -15.09
N ALA A 105 -18.82 8.28 -14.33
CA ALA A 105 -17.87 7.58 -13.49
C ALA A 105 -16.78 6.90 -14.32
N LEU A 106 -17.12 6.24 -15.44
CA LEU A 106 -16.16 5.64 -16.35
C LEU A 106 -15.23 6.69 -16.96
N ALA A 107 -15.79 7.76 -17.52
CA ALA A 107 -15.01 8.84 -18.13
C ALA A 107 -14.05 9.47 -17.10
N PHE A 108 -14.55 9.80 -15.90
CA PHE A 108 -13.73 10.36 -14.83
C PHE A 108 -12.62 9.40 -14.41
N GLY A 109 -12.92 8.12 -14.22
CA GLY A 109 -11.92 7.12 -13.85
C GLY A 109 -10.82 6.94 -14.90
N LEU A 110 -11.18 6.89 -16.19
CA LEU A 110 -10.21 6.77 -17.29
C LEU A 110 -9.34 8.02 -17.42
N VAL A 111 -9.93 9.21 -17.41
CA VAL A 111 -9.19 10.48 -17.49
C VAL A 111 -8.22 10.59 -16.33
N LEU A 112 -8.68 10.29 -15.11
CA LEU A 112 -7.82 10.35 -13.91
C LEU A 112 -6.69 9.33 -13.97
N ALA A 113 -6.94 8.10 -14.46
CA ALA A 113 -5.92 7.06 -14.62
C ALA A 113 -4.85 7.48 -15.65
N CYS A 114 -5.29 7.91 -16.84
CA CYS A 114 -4.38 8.34 -17.91
C CYS A 114 -3.54 9.57 -17.46
N SER A 115 -4.18 10.55 -16.82
CA SER A 115 -3.48 11.73 -16.32
C SER A 115 -2.45 11.38 -15.24
N ALA A 116 -2.80 10.51 -14.29
CA ALA A 116 -1.89 10.09 -13.22
C ALA A 116 -0.64 9.38 -13.79
N VAL A 117 -0.84 8.44 -14.72
CA VAL A 117 0.27 7.73 -15.39
C VAL A 117 1.12 8.68 -16.22
N ALA A 118 0.50 9.56 -17.01
CA ALA A 118 1.22 10.53 -17.82
C ALA A 118 2.05 11.50 -16.98
N VAL A 119 1.47 12.05 -15.90
CA VAL A 119 2.20 12.93 -14.97
C VAL A 119 3.41 12.22 -14.37
N LEU A 120 3.23 10.98 -13.92
CA LEU A 120 4.33 10.22 -13.32
C LEU A 120 5.44 9.89 -14.35
N ALA A 121 5.06 9.60 -15.60
CA ALA A 121 6.02 9.35 -16.69
C ALA A 121 6.82 10.58 -17.07
N LEU A 122 6.14 11.73 -17.18
CA LEU A 122 6.75 12.98 -17.66
C LEU A 122 7.55 13.71 -16.58
N ALA A 123 7.08 13.68 -15.32
CA ALA A 123 7.72 14.38 -14.22
C ALA A 123 8.83 13.56 -13.54
N LEU A 124 8.71 12.23 -13.51
CA LEU A 124 9.63 11.35 -12.79
C LEU A 124 10.33 10.37 -13.76
N ASN A 125 9.72 9.19 -13.94
CA ASN A 125 10.29 8.17 -14.83
C ASN A 125 9.24 7.16 -15.33
N VAL A 126 9.58 6.52 -16.46
CA VAL A 126 8.70 5.56 -17.14
C VAL A 126 8.47 4.28 -16.31
N LYS A 127 9.45 3.84 -15.50
CA LYS A 127 9.30 2.61 -14.70
C LYS A 127 8.23 2.78 -13.62
N ALA A 128 8.25 3.89 -12.88
CA ALA A 128 7.21 4.19 -11.89
C ALA A 128 5.82 4.34 -12.56
N ALA A 129 5.76 5.01 -13.71
CA ALA A 129 4.52 5.15 -14.49
C ALA A 129 3.98 3.79 -14.98
N ALA A 130 4.85 2.91 -15.47
CA ALA A 130 4.48 1.57 -15.90
C ALA A 130 3.96 0.71 -14.74
N LEU A 131 4.59 0.81 -13.56
CA LEU A 131 4.12 0.14 -12.34
C LEU A 131 2.74 0.68 -11.89
N LEU A 132 2.51 2.00 -11.98
CA LEU A 132 1.22 2.59 -11.67
C LEU A 132 0.15 2.11 -12.67
N ALA A 133 0.45 2.14 -13.97
CA ALA A 133 -0.44 1.64 -15.01
C ALA A 133 -0.77 0.15 -14.82
N PHE A 134 0.24 -0.67 -14.54
CA PHE A 134 0.06 -2.08 -14.22
C PHE A 134 -0.81 -2.28 -12.98
N THR A 135 -0.61 -1.48 -11.92
CA THR A 135 -1.40 -1.55 -10.68
C THR A 135 -2.88 -1.25 -10.95
N ILE A 136 -3.16 -0.19 -11.73
CA ILE A 136 -4.53 0.18 -12.11
C ILE A 136 -5.17 -0.94 -12.96
N PHE A 137 -4.45 -1.42 -13.97
CA PHE A 137 -4.90 -2.54 -14.82
C PHE A 137 -5.20 -3.78 -13.99
N PHE A 138 -4.26 -4.19 -13.13
CA PHE A 138 -4.40 -5.39 -12.31
C PHE A 138 -5.59 -5.29 -11.35
N TYR A 139 -5.76 -4.13 -10.69
CA TYR A 139 -6.88 -3.92 -9.77
C TYR A 139 -8.22 -3.88 -10.50
N VAL A 140 -8.31 -3.22 -11.66
CA VAL A 140 -9.57 -3.07 -12.38
C VAL A 140 -9.89 -4.34 -13.19
N VAL A 141 -8.97 -4.81 -14.01
CA VAL A 141 -9.26 -5.92 -14.93
C VAL A 141 -9.12 -7.26 -14.22
N VAL A 142 -7.95 -7.54 -13.63
CA VAL A 142 -7.67 -8.85 -13.04
C VAL A 142 -8.51 -9.07 -11.78
N TYR A 143 -8.43 -8.14 -10.82
CA TYR A 143 -9.16 -8.32 -9.56
C TYR A 143 -10.66 -8.03 -9.71
N THR A 144 -11.06 -6.82 -10.17
CA THR A 144 -12.47 -6.40 -10.12
C THR A 144 -13.34 -7.10 -11.16
N VAL A 145 -12.89 -7.11 -12.44
CA VAL A 145 -13.69 -7.68 -13.54
C VAL A 145 -13.64 -9.20 -13.51
N TRP A 146 -12.49 -9.78 -13.31
CA TRP A 146 -12.29 -11.22 -13.43
C TRP A 146 -12.43 -11.94 -12.09
N LEU A 147 -11.41 -11.84 -11.17
CA LEU A 147 -11.29 -12.72 -10.00
C LEU A 147 -12.40 -12.54 -8.97
N LYS A 148 -12.85 -11.30 -8.73
CA LYS A 148 -13.78 -10.98 -7.65
C LYS A 148 -15.08 -11.76 -7.71
N ARG A 149 -15.54 -12.09 -8.91
CA ARG A 149 -16.82 -12.77 -9.16
C ARG A 149 -16.66 -14.27 -9.38
N GLN A 150 -15.44 -14.78 -9.51
CA GLN A 150 -15.20 -16.17 -9.92
C GLN A 150 -14.51 -17.05 -8.89
N THR A 151 -13.71 -16.48 -7.98
CA THR A 151 -12.89 -17.28 -7.09
C THR A 151 -12.82 -16.74 -5.66
N PRO A 152 -12.81 -17.61 -4.62
CA PRO A 152 -12.55 -17.18 -3.26
C PRO A 152 -11.09 -16.71 -3.01
N GLN A 153 -10.17 -16.99 -3.96
CA GLN A 153 -8.79 -16.51 -3.92
C GLN A 153 -8.63 -15.06 -4.42
N ASN A 154 -9.75 -14.41 -4.76
CA ASN A 154 -9.76 -13.03 -5.27
C ASN A 154 -9.01 -12.05 -4.35
N ILE A 155 -9.07 -12.24 -3.02
CA ILE A 155 -8.37 -11.40 -2.04
C ILE A 155 -6.87 -11.65 -2.05
N VAL A 156 -6.44 -12.90 -2.16
CA VAL A 156 -5.00 -13.25 -2.20
C VAL A 156 -4.36 -12.66 -3.45
N ILE A 157 -4.89 -13.01 -4.62
CA ILE A 157 -4.31 -12.58 -5.90
C ILE A 157 -4.50 -11.06 -6.07
N GLY A 158 -5.72 -10.55 -5.81
CA GLY A 158 -6.04 -9.13 -5.91
C GLY A 158 -5.25 -8.24 -4.95
N GLY A 159 -4.79 -8.80 -3.82
CA GLY A 159 -3.94 -8.13 -2.85
C GLY A 159 -2.63 -7.59 -3.42
N ALA A 160 -2.14 -8.17 -4.53
CA ALA A 160 -0.95 -7.69 -5.22
C ALA A 160 -1.05 -6.22 -5.66
N ALA A 161 -2.23 -5.79 -6.14
CA ALA A 161 -2.42 -4.37 -6.51
C ALA A 161 -2.26 -3.44 -5.31
N GLY A 162 -2.80 -3.83 -4.14
CA GLY A 162 -2.68 -3.05 -2.90
C GLY A 162 -1.29 -3.05 -2.29
N ALA A 163 -0.42 -3.97 -2.71
CA ALA A 163 0.95 -4.10 -2.22
C ALA A 163 1.98 -3.32 -3.06
N LEU A 164 1.62 -2.81 -4.24
CA LEU A 164 2.52 -2.10 -5.14
C LEU A 164 2.82 -0.63 -4.75
N PRO A 165 2.00 0.13 -4.01
CA PRO A 165 2.26 1.53 -3.72
C PRO A 165 3.69 1.85 -3.22
N PRO A 166 4.29 1.15 -2.23
CA PRO A 166 5.66 1.44 -1.81
C PRO A 166 6.69 1.15 -2.89
N VAL A 167 6.45 0.16 -3.77
CA VAL A 167 7.32 -0.14 -4.92
C VAL A 167 7.28 0.99 -5.93
N ILE A 168 6.09 1.55 -6.19
CA ILE A 168 5.93 2.70 -7.09
C ILE A 168 6.63 3.93 -6.51
N GLY A 169 6.46 4.20 -5.20
CA GLY A 169 7.15 5.28 -4.50
C GLY A 169 8.67 5.17 -4.60
N TRP A 170 9.21 3.98 -4.33
CA TRP A 170 10.63 3.68 -4.48
C TRP A 170 11.12 3.88 -5.92
N ALA A 171 10.42 3.31 -6.90
CA ALA A 171 10.77 3.44 -8.30
C ALA A 171 10.67 4.90 -8.80
N ALA A 172 9.76 5.70 -8.25
CA ALA A 172 9.67 7.13 -8.56
C ALA A 172 10.91 7.89 -8.11
N ALA A 173 11.51 7.53 -6.97
CA ALA A 173 12.71 8.15 -6.43
C ALA A 173 13.99 7.68 -7.14
N THR A 174 14.10 6.37 -7.44
CA THR A 174 15.36 5.76 -7.90
C THR A 174 15.39 5.41 -9.39
N GLY A 175 14.24 5.30 -10.04
CA GLY A 175 14.13 4.73 -11.39
C GLY A 175 14.34 3.21 -11.44
N GLU A 176 14.49 2.54 -10.28
CA GLU A 176 14.78 1.10 -10.18
C GLU A 176 13.84 0.39 -9.21
N VAL A 177 13.80 -0.96 -9.31
CA VAL A 177 13.10 -1.82 -8.36
C VAL A 177 14.12 -2.77 -7.76
N GLY A 178 14.51 -2.53 -6.50
CA GLY A 178 15.45 -3.34 -5.76
C GLY A 178 14.78 -4.43 -4.91
N LEU A 179 15.58 -5.09 -4.08
CA LEU A 179 15.10 -6.11 -3.14
C LEU A 179 14.24 -5.50 -2.03
N GLU A 180 14.63 -4.33 -1.53
CA GLU A 180 13.95 -3.64 -0.43
C GLU A 180 12.46 -3.37 -0.72
N PRO A 181 12.10 -2.70 -1.83
CA PRO A 181 10.69 -2.45 -2.14
C PRO A 181 9.92 -3.76 -2.43
N LEU A 182 10.57 -4.81 -2.92
CA LEU A 182 9.94 -6.13 -3.09
C LEU A 182 9.62 -6.79 -1.75
N ILE A 183 10.43 -6.60 -0.72
CA ILE A 183 10.11 -7.06 0.64
C ILE A 183 8.93 -6.26 1.21
N LEU A 184 8.88 -4.94 1.01
CA LEU A 184 7.72 -4.13 1.41
C LEU A 184 6.44 -4.57 0.70
N PHE A 185 6.52 -4.88 -0.59
CA PHE A 185 5.44 -5.51 -1.34
C PHE A 185 4.98 -6.81 -0.68
N LEU A 186 5.92 -7.71 -0.36
CA LEU A 186 5.61 -9.02 0.21
C LEU A 186 4.95 -8.92 1.59
N ILE A 187 5.36 -7.96 2.42
CA ILE A 187 4.73 -7.67 3.72
C ILE A 187 3.25 -7.30 3.51
N ILE A 188 2.94 -6.34 2.62
CA ILE A 188 1.56 -5.91 2.37
C ILE A 188 0.76 -7.02 1.69
N PHE A 189 1.38 -7.76 0.79
CA PHE A 189 0.74 -8.88 0.09
C PHE A 189 0.28 -9.97 1.07
N LEU A 190 1.13 -10.36 2.02
CA LEU A 190 0.78 -11.35 3.06
C LEU A 190 -0.15 -10.79 4.14
N TRP A 191 -0.10 -9.47 4.39
CA TRP A 191 -1.01 -8.79 5.30
C TRP A 191 -2.45 -8.71 4.76
N THR A 192 -2.61 -8.61 3.44
CA THR A 192 -3.91 -8.38 2.80
C THR A 192 -4.93 -9.48 3.08
N PRO A 193 -4.65 -10.80 2.96
CA PRO A 193 -5.63 -11.85 3.22
C PRO A 193 -6.19 -11.83 4.65
N PRO A 194 -5.39 -11.86 5.73
CA PRO A 194 -5.94 -11.82 7.09
C PRO A 194 -6.74 -10.56 7.39
N HIS A 195 -6.32 -9.40 6.85
CA HIS A 195 -7.05 -8.14 6.98
C HIS A 195 -8.44 -8.22 6.34
N PHE A 196 -8.52 -8.58 5.06
CA PHE A 196 -9.79 -8.63 4.33
C PHE A 196 -10.70 -9.77 4.78
N TRP A 197 -10.15 -10.93 5.11
CA TRP A 197 -10.98 -12.04 5.59
C TRP A 197 -11.57 -11.76 6.96
N ALA A 198 -10.85 -11.08 7.85
CA ALA A 198 -11.40 -10.61 9.12
C ALA A 198 -12.61 -9.68 8.91
N LEU A 199 -12.54 -8.77 7.93
CA LEU A 199 -13.67 -7.92 7.55
C LEU A 199 -14.82 -8.74 6.94
N SER A 200 -14.51 -9.69 6.05
CA SER A 200 -15.50 -10.46 5.31
C SER A 200 -16.26 -11.49 6.19
N LEU A 201 -15.64 -11.97 7.27
CA LEU A 201 -16.32 -12.80 8.28
C LEU A 201 -17.53 -12.08 8.88
N ASN A 202 -17.40 -10.80 9.17
CA ASN A 202 -18.49 -10.00 9.74
C ASN A 202 -19.58 -9.63 8.72
N ARG A 203 -19.36 -9.91 7.44
CA ARG A 203 -20.21 -9.50 6.31
C ARG A 203 -20.52 -10.64 5.34
N SER A 204 -20.33 -11.89 5.77
CA SER A 204 -20.55 -13.07 4.93
C SER A 204 -21.92 -13.06 4.27
N ASP A 205 -22.99 -12.71 5.03
CA ASP A 205 -24.36 -12.68 4.53
C ASP A 205 -24.57 -11.61 3.43
N GLU A 206 -23.90 -10.46 3.54
CA GLU A 206 -23.96 -9.40 2.50
C GLU A 206 -23.28 -9.88 1.21
N TYR A 207 -22.11 -10.51 1.32
CA TYR A 207 -21.39 -11.07 0.18
C TYR A 207 -22.14 -12.23 -0.48
N ALA A 208 -22.76 -13.10 0.32
CA ALA A 208 -23.58 -14.18 -0.19
C ALA A 208 -24.77 -13.66 -1.00
N ARG A 209 -25.51 -12.66 -0.48
CA ARG A 209 -26.63 -12.01 -1.21
C ARG A 209 -26.18 -11.32 -2.49
N ALA A 210 -24.97 -10.78 -2.52
CA ALA A 210 -24.40 -10.11 -3.68
C ALA A 210 -23.77 -11.08 -4.69
N GLY A 211 -23.79 -12.40 -4.42
CA GLY A 211 -23.23 -13.43 -5.31
C GLY A 211 -21.68 -13.37 -5.41
N VAL A 212 -21.00 -12.77 -4.41
CA VAL A 212 -19.54 -12.67 -4.41
C VAL A 212 -18.95 -13.85 -3.62
N PRO A 213 -18.15 -14.73 -4.25
CA PRO A 213 -17.62 -15.96 -3.64
C PRO A 213 -16.44 -15.67 -2.69
N MET A 214 -16.68 -14.91 -1.61
CA MET A 214 -15.65 -14.67 -0.60
C MET A 214 -15.37 -15.95 0.17
N LEU A 215 -14.13 -16.12 0.67
CA LEU A 215 -13.72 -17.34 1.36
C LEU A 215 -14.68 -17.76 2.49
N PRO A 216 -15.17 -16.88 3.40
CA PRO A 216 -16.13 -17.28 4.42
C PRO A 216 -17.50 -17.70 3.85
N VAL A 217 -17.88 -17.24 2.66
CA VAL A 217 -19.13 -17.65 2.00
C VAL A 217 -19.00 -19.06 1.41
N VAL A 218 -17.86 -19.37 0.77
CA VAL A 218 -17.65 -20.63 0.05
C VAL A 218 -17.16 -21.74 0.98
N ALA A 219 -16.21 -21.44 1.86
CA ALA A 219 -15.51 -22.42 2.69
C ALA A 219 -15.87 -22.35 4.19
N GLY A 220 -16.71 -21.39 4.58
CA GLY A 220 -17.14 -21.20 5.97
C GLY A 220 -16.08 -20.56 6.88
N LYS A 221 -16.50 -20.30 8.14
CA LYS A 221 -15.68 -19.64 9.16
C LYS A 221 -14.42 -20.44 9.52
N GLY A 222 -14.56 -21.76 9.72
CA GLY A 222 -13.45 -22.61 10.17
C GLY A 222 -12.27 -22.62 9.20
N ALA A 223 -12.54 -22.74 7.89
CA ALA A 223 -11.49 -22.68 6.86
C ALA A 223 -10.89 -21.27 6.78
N THR A 224 -11.72 -20.22 6.85
CA THR A 224 -11.28 -18.83 6.77
C THR A 224 -10.37 -18.48 7.94
N THR A 225 -10.74 -18.81 9.19
CA THR A 225 -9.92 -18.51 10.37
C THR A 225 -8.62 -19.30 10.40
N ARG A 226 -8.60 -20.52 9.85
CA ARG A 226 -7.35 -21.28 9.65
C ARG A 226 -6.42 -20.56 8.66
N GLN A 227 -6.94 -20.09 7.54
CA GLN A 227 -6.14 -19.35 6.56
C GLN A 227 -5.65 -18.02 7.15
N ILE A 228 -6.50 -17.28 7.89
CA ILE A 228 -6.08 -16.06 8.60
C ILE A 228 -4.88 -16.36 9.50
N LEU A 229 -4.92 -17.43 10.29
CA LEU A 229 -3.82 -17.80 11.17
C LEU A 229 -2.55 -18.14 10.40
N VAL A 230 -2.65 -18.94 9.32
CA VAL A 230 -1.49 -19.31 8.49
C VAL A 230 -0.80 -18.07 7.91
N TYR A 231 -1.57 -17.16 7.28
CA TYR A 231 -1.00 -15.93 6.73
C TYR A 231 -0.44 -15.01 7.82
N SER A 232 -1.07 -14.97 9.01
CA SER A 232 -0.56 -14.18 10.15
C SER A 232 0.79 -14.72 10.67
N VAL A 233 0.94 -16.04 10.73
CA VAL A 233 2.22 -16.67 11.11
C VAL A 233 3.30 -16.43 10.06
N LEU A 234 2.97 -16.53 8.77
CA LEU A 234 3.92 -16.25 7.68
C LEU A 234 4.31 -14.77 7.61
N LEU A 235 3.41 -13.86 7.96
CA LEU A 235 3.65 -12.43 7.96
C LEU A 235 4.77 -12.01 8.93
N VAL A 236 4.89 -12.67 10.10
CA VAL A 236 5.87 -12.28 11.13
C VAL A 236 7.31 -12.40 10.64
N PRO A 237 7.81 -13.55 10.17
CA PRO A 237 9.19 -13.65 9.68
C PRO A 237 9.44 -12.74 8.47
N ILE A 238 8.48 -12.58 7.57
CA ILE A 238 8.62 -11.69 6.41
C ILE A 238 8.72 -10.23 6.86
N SER A 239 7.97 -9.82 7.89
CA SER A 239 8.08 -8.46 8.44
C SER A 239 9.40 -8.20 9.18
N LEU A 240 10.13 -9.24 9.58
CA LEU A 240 11.46 -9.11 10.18
C LEU A 240 12.59 -9.10 9.13
N LEU A 241 12.31 -9.46 7.87
CA LEU A 241 13.34 -9.49 6.83
C LEU A 241 14.08 -8.15 6.61
N PRO A 242 13.41 -6.97 6.61
CA PRO A 242 14.13 -5.70 6.44
C PRO A 242 15.25 -5.52 7.48
N TRP A 243 15.00 -5.90 8.73
CA TRP A 243 16.00 -5.87 9.81
C TRP A 243 17.06 -6.97 9.61
N ALA A 244 16.66 -8.20 9.33
CA ALA A 244 17.58 -9.32 9.17
C ALA A 244 18.57 -9.12 8.00
N LEU A 245 18.16 -8.36 6.98
CA LEU A 245 18.97 -8.00 5.81
C LEU A 245 19.75 -6.68 6.01
N GLY A 246 19.61 -6.04 7.17
CA GLY A 246 20.36 -4.82 7.50
C GLY A 246 19.83 -3.53 6.87
N PHE A 247 18.59 -3.53 6.35
CA PHE A 247 17.99 -2.34 5.72
C PHE A 247 17.49 -1.33 6.75
N VAL A 248 17.18 -1.78 7.98
CA VAL A 248 16.55 -0.99 9.04
C VAL A 248 17.13 -1.35 10.41
N GLY A 249 16.89 -0.49 11.42
CA GLY A 249 17.43 -0.63 12.76
C GLY A 249 16.51 -1.38 13.73
N ALA A 250 16.85 -1.20 15.03
CA ALA A 250 16.22 -1.92 16.13
C ALA A 250 14.78 -1.44 16.42
N ILE A 251 14.44 -0.18 16.13
CA ILE A 251 13.08 0.36 16.35
C ILE A 251 12.07 -0.42 15.47
N TYR A 252 12.43 -0.60 14.20
CA TYR A 252 11.63 -1.39 13.29
C TYR A 252 11.52 -2.85 13.74
N ALA A 253 12.65 -3.49 14.10
CA ALA A 253 12.67 -4.87 14.54
C ALA A 253 11.78 -5.12 15.76
N ALA A 254 11.88 -4.26 16.78
CA ALA A 254 11.03 -4.32 17.97
C ALA A 254 9.55 -4.15 17.62
N THR A 255 9.23 -3.17 16.76
CA THR A 255 7.86 -2.93 16.30
C THR A 255 7.30 -4.13 15.55
N ALA A 256 8.08 -4.71 14.61
CA ALA A 256 7.68 -5.89 13.85
C ALA A 256 7.45 -7.12 14.73
N ALA A 257 8.34 -7.37 15.70
CA ALA A 257 8.23 -8.50 16.62
C ALA A 257 7.01 -8.36 17.55
N ILE A 258 6.86 -7.19 18.20
CA ILE A 258 5.76 -6.96 19.16
C ILE A 258 4.40 -6.97 18.43
N CYS A 259 4.26 -6.17 17.36
CA CYS A 259 3.01 -6.10 16.64
C CYS A 259 2.69 -7.42 15.91
N GLY A 260 3.70 -8.13 15.41
CA GLY A 260 3.55 -9.46 14.83
C GLY A 260 3.05 -10.49 15.83
N ALA A 261 3.61 -10.52 17.05
CA ALA A 261 3.14 -11.40 18.11
C ALA A 261 1.67 -11.12 18.49
N ILE A 262 1.29 -9.84 18.63
CA ILE A 262 -0.10 -9.45 18.90
C ILE A 262 -1.02 -9.90 17.75
N PHE A 263 -0.58 -9.75 16.50
CA PHE A 263 -1.36 -10.15 15.32
C PHE A 263 -1.65 -11.66 15.34
N VAL A 264 -0.64 -12.50 15.62
CA VAL A 264 -0.79 -13.95 15.72
C VAL A 264 -1.71 -14.33 16.89
N VAL A 265 -1.56 -13.68 18.06
CA VAL A 265 -2.46 -13.92 19.22
C VAL A 265 -3.91 -13.59 18.87
N LEU A 266 -4.17 -12.48 18.19
CA LEU A 266 -5.52 -12.11 17.76
C LEU A 266 -6.08 -13.10 16.73
N ALA A 267 -5.25 -13.57 15.77
CA ALA A 267 -5.63 -14.57 14.80
C ALA A 267 -5.95 -15.93 15.46
N PHE A 268 -5.17 -16.32 16.47
CA PHE A 268 -5.41 -17.53 17.25
C PHE A 268 -6.72 -17.43 18.07
N ARG A 269 -6.96 -16.29 18.73
CA ARG A 269 -8.22 -16.02 19.44
C ARG A 269 -9.42 -16.11 18.51
N LEU A 270 -9.34 -15.49 17.34
CA LEU A 270 -10.38 -15.54 16.33
C LEU A 270 -10.68 -16.98 15.89
N ARG A 271 -9.66 -17.83 15.76
CA ARG A 271 -9.83 -19.26 15.42
C ARG A 271 -10.55 -20.03 16.53
N SER A 272 -10.29 -19.70 17.80
CA SER A 272 -10.87 -20.36 18.97
C SER A 272 -12.23 -19.78 19.39
N SER A 273 -12.67 -18.65 18.78
CA SER A 273 -13.93 -18.00 19.13
C SER A 273 -15.14 -18.75 18.57
N SER A 274 -16.29 -18.67 19.31
CA SER A 274 -17.56 -19.22 18.86
C SER A 274 -18.07 -18.58 17.56
N ASP A 275 -18.95 -19.25 16.85
CA ASP A 275 -19.46 -18.78 15.55
C ASP A 275 -20.26 -17.48 15.62
N THR A 276 -20.82 -17.17 16.79
CA THR A 276 -21.66 -15.97 17.02
C THR A 276 -20.86 -14.73 17.40
N ASP A 277 -19.57 -14.86 17.80
CA ASP A 277 -18.79 -13.71 18.26
C ASP A 277 -18.08 -13.00 17.08
N ARG A 278 -18.65 -11.84 16.70
CA ARG A 278 -18.08 -10.93 15.68
C ARG A 278 -16.99 -10.00 16.22
N ARG A 279 -16.75 -10.00 17.55
CA ARG A 279 -15.84 -9.04 18.19
C ARG A 279 -14.39 -9.32 17.84
N ASP A 280 -13.99 -10.59 17.85
CA ASP A 280 -12.59 -10.95 17.57
C ASP A 280 -12.20 -10.69 16.11
N ALA A 281 -13.11 -10.92 15.16
CA ALA A 281 -12.89 -10.54 13.77
C ALA A 281 -12.75 -9.01 13.62
N SER A 282 -13.57 -8.22 14.33
CA SER A 282 -13.45 -6.76 14.32
C SER A 282 -12.16 -6.28 14.98
N ARG A 283 -11.73 -6.88 16.09
CA ARG A 283 -10.45 -6.56 16.76
C ARG A 283 -9.26 -6.82 15.85
N LEU A 284 -9.22 -8.00 15.21
CA LEU A 284 -8.15 -8.33 14.27
C LEU A 284 -8.15 -7.36 13.08
N PHE A 285 -9.31 -7.04 12.50
CA PHE A 285 -9.44 -6.10 11.39
C PHE A 285 -8.90 -4.71 11.75
N VAL A 286 -9.32 -4.15 12.90
CA VAL A 286 -8.86 -2.83 13.35
C VAL A 286 -7.36 -2.87 13.65
N PHE A 287 -6.90 -3.87 14.39
CA PHE A 287 -5.48 -4.02 14.72
C PHE A 287 -4.60 -4.16 13.48
N SER A 288 -5.07 -4.86 12.45
CA SER A 288 -4.30 -5.03 11.20
C SER A 288 -3.99 -3.70 10.50
N ILE A 289 -4.87 -2.70 10.61
CA ILE A 289 -4.63 -1.34 10.09
C ILE A 289 -3.51 -0.66 10.90
N PHE A 290 -3.58 -0.73 12.23
CA PHE A 290 -2.54 -0.20 13.10
C PHE A 290 -1.20 -0.91 12.89
N TYR A 291 -1.22 -2.23 12.74
CA TYR A 291 -0.03 -3.02 12.44
C TYR A 291 0.74 -2.49 11.24
N LEU A 292 0.06 -2.35 10.11
CA LEU A 292 0.71 -1.89 8.88
C LEU A 292 1.18 -0.43 9.00
N PHE A 293 0.36 0.43 9.61
CA PHE A 293 0.74 1.82 9.86
C PHE A 293 1.99 1.93 10.74
N LEU A 294 2.02 1.24 11.90
CA LEU A 294 3.15 1.29 12.83
C LEU A 294 4.43 0.72 12.20
N LEU A 295 4.31 -0.36 11.44
CA LEU A 295 5.45 -0.97 10.76
C LEU A 295 6.10 0.00 9.76
N PHE A 296 5.29 0.65 8.93
CA PHE A 296 5.78 1.63 7.97
C PHE A 296 6.23 2.94 8.61
N ALA A 297 5.63 3.37 9.72
CA ALA A 297 6.11 4.49 10.51
C ALA A 297 7.47 4.21 11.16
N ALA A 298 7.69 2.98 11.63
CA ALA A 298 8.98 2.57 12.19
C ALA A 298 10.10 2.53 11.13
N LEU A 299 9.77 2.22 9.85
CA LEU A 299 10.72 2.36 8.74
C LEU A 299 11.23 3.81 8.60
N LEU A 300 10.32 4.79 8.68
CA LEU A 300 10.69 6.21 8.62
C LEU A 300 11.52 6.63 9.83
N ALA A 301 11.16 6.15 11.03
CA ALA A 301 11.88 6.48 12.26
C ALA A 301 13.32 5.98 12.24
N ASP A 302 13.55 4.74 11.80
CA ASP A 302 14.89 4.18 11.67
C ASP A 302 15.69 4.85 10.53
N HIS A 303 15.04 5.21 9.41
CA HIS A 303 15.71 5.90 8.30
C HIS A 303 16.22 7.28 8.74
N SER A 304 15.42 8.05 9.47
CA SER A 304 15.80 9.37 9.98
C SER A 304 16.85 9.32 11.11
N GLY A 305 16.96 8.20 11.80
CA GLY A 305 17.92 7.96 12.88
C GLY A 305 19.28 7.41 12.43
N ALA A 306 19.44 7.01 11.18
CA ALA A 306 20.71 6.54 10.64
C ALA A 306 21.71 7.70 10.57
N PRO A 307 22.90 7.62 11.26
CA PRO A 307 23.90 8.67 11.15
C PRO A 307 24.37 8.77 9.70
N SER A 308 24.33 9.98 9.15
CA SER A 308 24.85 10.23 7.81
C SER A 308 26.27 9.70 7.70
N SER A 309 26.59 8.97 6.62
CA SER A 309 27.89 8.34 6.38
C SER A 309 29.11 9.29 6.48
N SER A 310 28.87 10.59 6.50
CA SER A 310 29.89 11.62 6.79
C SER A 310 30.44 11.58 8.23
N THR A 311 29.68 11.03 9.20
CA THR A 311 30.14 10.95 10.62
C THR A 311 31.01 9.72 10.89
N LEU A 312 30.93 8.68 10.07
CA LEU A 312 31.79 7.50 10.20
C LEU A 312 33.22 7.73 9.67
N SER A 313 33.37 8.61 8.65
CA SER A 313 34.68 9.00 8.12
C SER A 313 35.51 9.80 9.12
N SER A 314 34.90 10.60 10.01
CA SER A 314 35.61 11.40 11.00
C SER A 314 35.99 10.65 12.27
N ARG A 315 35.34 9.48 12.56
CA ARG A 315 35.70 8.62 13.72
C ARG A 315 36.81 7.62 13.38
N GLY A 316 36.93 7.18 12.13
CA GLY A 316 38.01 6.29 11.68
C GLY A 316 39.38 6.96 11.64
N ALA A 317 39.43 8.29 11.59
CA ALA A 317 40.69 9.04 11.55
C ALA A 317 41.40 9.19 12.95
N ARG A 318 40.79 8.70 14.03
CA ARG A 318 41.37 8.79 15.40
C ARG A 318 41.88 7.47 15.99
N THR A 319 41.67 6.35 15.31
CA THR A 319 42.30 5.06 15.68
C THR A 319 43.28 4.70 14.57
N GLY A 320 44.57 4.91 14.83
CA GLY A 320 45.66 4.69 13.89
C GLY A 320 45.76 3.24 13.39
N THR A 321 45.07 2.93 12.36
CA THR A 321 45.28 1.74 11.53
C THR A 321 45.68 2.21 10.12
N ALA A 322 46.88 1.80 9.71
CA ALA A 322 47.50 2.14 8.44
C ALA A 322 46.57 1.80 7.27
N PHE A 323 46.14 2.82 6.51
CA PHE A 323 45.49 2.63 5.22
C PHE A 323 46.53 2.39 4.14
N VAL A 324 46.37 1.31 3.38
CA VAL A 324 47.09 1.12 2.13
C VAL A 324 46.32 1.90 1.06
N GLU A 325 46.89 3.04 0.66
CA GLU A 325 46.40 3.84 -0.46
C GLU A 325 46.74 3.16 -1.77
N VAL A 326 45.75 2.62 -2.47
CA VAL A 326 45.90 2.09 -3.82
C VAL A 326 45.65 3.25 -4.80
N GLU A 327 46.71 3.89 -5.23
CA GLU A 327 46.68 4.91 -6.29
C GLU A 327 46.32 4.25 -7.63
N ARG A 328 45.16 4.60 -8.19
CA ARG A 328 44.78 4.17 -9.55
C ARG A 328 45.53 5.01 -10.58
N LEU A 329 46.62 4.48 -11.08
CA LEU A 329 47.26 4.99 -12.29
C LEU A 329 46.43 4.66 -13.52
N THR A 330 45.83 5.65 -14.15
CA THR A 330 45.28 5.54 -15.50
C THR A 330 46.41 5.52 -16.51
N CYS A 331 46.65 4.39 -17.15
CA CYS A 331 47.56 4.30 -18.30
C CYS A 331 46.84 4.62 -19.61
N PRO A 332 47.38 5.50 -20.46
CA PRO A 332 46.94 5.66 -21.82
C PRO A 332 47.43 4.44 -22.65
N VAL A 333 46.56 3.97 -23.52
CA VAL A 333 46.78 2.83 -24.41
C VAL A 333 47.97 3.10 -25.34
N ARG A 334 49.12 2.47 -25.04
CA ARG A 334 50.11 1.94 -25.97
C ARG A 334 51.37 1.50 -25.22
N THR A 335 51.78 0.22 -25.47
CA THR A 335 53.08 -0.42 -25.17
C THR A 335 53.43 -0.75 -23.71
N GLY A 336 53.44 -2.04 -23.38
CA GLY A 336 54.32 -2.81 -22.50
C GLY A 336 54.61 -2.25 -21.09
N CYS A 337 53.88 -2.70 -20.08
CA CYS A 337 54.27 -2.49 -18.68
C CYS A 337 54.97 -3.73 -18.11
N SER A 338 56.23 -3.63 -17.76
CA SER A 338 56.96 -4.58 -16.92
C SER A 338 56.81 -4.18 -15.45
N PHE A 339 56.55 -5.16 -14.58
CA PHE A 339 56.52 -5.06 -13.14
C PHE A 339 57.92 -4.86 -12.55
N THR A 340 58.12 -3.90 -11.72
CA THR A 340 59.17 -3.94 -10.66
C THR A 340 58.88 -2.99 -9.50
N SER A 341 59.05 -3.58 -8.32
CA SER A 341 59.29 -3.08 -6.96
C SER A 341 58.13 -2.52 -6.13
N VAL A 342 57.82 -3.32 -5.11
CA VAL A 342 57.15 -2.92 -3.86
C VAL A 342 58.22 -2.23 -2.96
N ARG A 343 58.00 -0.95 -2.58
CA ARG A 343 58.72 -0.32 -1.48
C ARG A 343 57.81 -0.23 -0.24
N ALA A 344 58.17 -0.92 0.81
CA ALA A 344 57.61 -0.76 2.14
C ALA A 344 58.33 0.39 2.82
N GLY A 345 57.62 1.46 3.20
CA GLY A 345 58.10 2.52 4.06
C GLY A 345 57.57 2.30 5.49
N LYS A 346 58.50 2.10 6.42
CA LYS A 346 58.27 2.25 7.89
C LYS A 346 58.41 3.70 8.29
N VAL A 347 57.43 4.21 9.01
CA VAL A 347 57.65 5.08 10.17
C VAL A 347 56.55 4.76 11.20
#